data_c06289ff1897eef4a0ac216e221a5ad2
#
_entry.id   c06289ff1897eef4a0ac216e221a5ad2
#
_cell.length_a   1.000
_cell.length_b   1.000
_cell.length_c   1.000
_cell.angle_alpha   90.00
_cell.angle_beta   90.00
_cell.angle_gamma   90.00
#
_symmetry.space_group_name_H-M   'P 1'
#
loop_
_entity.id
_entity.type
_entity.pdbx_description
1 polymer ?
#
loop_
_entity_poly.entity_id
_entity_poly.type
_entity_poly.pdbx_seq_one_letter_code
_entity_poly.pdbx_strand_id
1 'polypeptide(L)'
;MPAGLIDGLLPEERLDLVKFLSQLGRPGEFDAAKGGVARAWNLYTVSSKNQHLGVERVVRGDDTLAGWEPMLTLVSGVLPGELIASTYQAIATTRGLYAATRFEAARSGKVNLSIVGGLKDAWLNGVPVKAGAQMTVEARAGTNRLVLQLDEAQVRTGLTVRSGEVSFVAP
;
A
#
# COMPACT_ATOMS: atom_id res chain seq x y z
N MET A 1 -20.99 -19.47 7.06
CA MET A 1 -21.07 -19.83 5.64
C MET A 1 -22.38 -20.54 5.41
N PRO A 2 -23.19 -20.22 4.39
CA PRO A 2 -24.38 -21.01 4.07
C PRO A 2 -23.97 -22.45 3.76
N ALA A 3 -24.74 -23.41 4.28
CA ALA A 3 -24.53 -24.82 3.97
C ALA A 3 -24.82 -25.05 2.48
N GLY A 4 -24.08 -25.95 1.82
CA GLY A 4 -24.35 -26.36 0.44
C GLY A 4 -23.60 -25.57 -0.68
N LEU A 5 -22.84 -24.52 -0.36
CA LEU A 5 -22.09 -23.74 -1.36
C LEU A 5 -21.08 -24.58 -2.17
N ILE A 6 -20.57 -25.66 -1.60
CA ILE A 6 -19.57 -26.52 -2.24
C ILE A 6 -20.24 -27.73 -2.94
N ASP A 7 -21.51 -28.00 -2.64
CA ASP A 7 -22.17 -29.22 -3.13
C ASP A 7 -22.46 -29.19 -4.64
N GLY A 8 -22.55 -27.97 -5.22
CA GLY A 8 -22.74 -27.78 -6.65
C GLY A 8 -21.45 -27.83 -7.49
N LEU A 9 -20.28 -27.90 -6.84
CA LEU A 9 -19.00 -27.95 -7.54
C LEU A 9 -18.62 -29.39 -7.91
N LEU A 10 -18.09 -29.58 -9.10
CA LEU A 10 -17.47 -30.82 -9.53
C LEU A 10 -16.27 -31.17 -8.63
N PRO A 11 -15.91 -32.47 -8.49
CA PRO A 11 -14.75 -32.87 -7.67
C PRO A 11 -13.46 -32.16 -8.06
N GLU A 12 -13.24 -31.90 -9.33
CA GLU A 12 -12.08 -31.18 -9.88
C GLU A 12 -12.10 -29.69 -9.48
N GLU A 13 -13.27 -29.04 -9.55
CA GLU A 13 -13.45 -27.65 -9.14
C GLU A 13 -13.24 -27.46 -7.63
N ARG A 14 -13.64 -28.44 -6.83
CA ARG A 14 -13.37 -28.47 -5.38
C ARG A 14 -11.88 -28.54 -5.09
N LEU A 15 -11.15 -29.39 -5.85
CA LEU A 15 -9.70 -29.52 -5.70
C LEU A 15 -8.98 -28.21 -6.08
N ASP A 16 -9.38 -27.57 -7.18
CA ASP A 16 -8.84 -26.30 -7.63
C ASP A 16 -9.12 -25.17 -6.63
N LEU A 17 -10.33 -25.14 -6.07
CA LEU A 17 -10.70 -24.18 -5.02
C LEU A 17 -9.84 -24.40 -3.76
N VAL A 18 -9.65 -25.64 -3.32
CA VAL A 18 -8.80 -25.95 -2.16
C VAL A 18 -7.36 -25.55 -2.43
N LYS A 19 -6.83 -25.84 -3.62
CA LYS A 19 -5.50 -25.44 -4.05
C LYS A 19 -5.35 -23.92 -4.05
N PHE A 20 -6.30 -23.20 -4.63
CA PHE A 20 -6.33 -21.73 -4.63
C PHE A 20 -6.34 -21.18 -3.19
N LEU A 21 -7.26 -21.66 -2.34
CA LEU A 21 -7.35 -21.21 -0.95
C LEU A 21 -6.07 -21.52 -0.14
N SER A 22 -5.41 -22.65 -0.40
CA SER A 22 -4.17 -23.03 0.28
C SER A 22 -2.98 -22.14 -0.09
N GLN A 23 -3.06 -21.41 -1.21
CA GLN A 23 -2.03 -20.52 -1.72
C GLN A 23 -2.31 -19.04 -1.41
N LEU A 24 -3.51 -18.71 -0.98
CA LEU A 24 -3.86 -17.35 -0.55
C LEU A 24 -2.99 -16.91 0.64
N GLY A 25 -2.45 -15.69 0.55
CA GLY A 25 -1.58 -15.13 1.59
C GLY A 25 -0.15 -15.68 1.60
N ARG A 26 0.23 -16.49 0.62
CA ARG A 26 1.62 -16.95 0.42
C ARG A 26 2.24 -16.23 -0.78
N PRO A 27 3.56 -15.91 -0.73
CA PRO A 27 4.26 -15.41 -1.91
C PRO A 27 4.16 -16.45 -3.05
N GLY A 28 3.67 -16.04 -4.22
CA GLY A 28 3.50 -16.96 -5.35
C GLY A 28 2.66 -16.38 -6.48
N GLU A 29 2.17 -17.26 -7.34
CA GLU A 29 1.36 -16.90 -8.51
C GLU A 29 0.01 -16.27 -8.13
N PHE A 30 -0.56 -16.70 -6.98
CA PHE A 30 -1.84 -16.19 -6.45
C PHE A 30 -1.66 -15.16 -5.32
N ASP A 31 -0.48 -14.53 -5.23
CA ASP A 31 -0.25 -13.46 -4.27
C ASP A 31 -1.06 -12.22 -4.66
N ALA A 32 -2.15 -11.99 -3.96
CA ALA A 32 -3.05 -10.86 -4.18
C ALA A 32 -2.37 -9.49 -3.94
N ALA A 33 -1.23 -9.47 -3.24
CA ALA A 33 -0.44 -8.26 -3.04
C ALA A 33 0.42 -7.91 -4.24
N LYS A 34 0.67 -8.86 -5.17
CA LYS A 34 1.43 -8.63 -6.40
C LYS A 34 0.56 -8.09 -7.51
N GLY A 35 1.15 -7.25 -8.34
CA GLY A 35 0.53 -6.75 -9.57
C GLY A 35 0.69 -5.26 -9.76
N GLY A 36 0.05 -4.74 -10.79
CA GLY A 36 0.10 -3.31 -11.16
C GLY A 36 -0.68 -2.37 -10.25
N VAL A 37 -1.19 -2.84 -9.10
CA VAL A 37 -1.96 -2.05 -8.14
C VAL A 37 -1.41 -2.27 -6.74
N ALA A 38 -1.15 -1.20 -6.01
CA ALA A 38 -0.71 -1.28 -4.61
C ALA A 38 -1.89 -1.75 -3.73
N ARG A 39 -1.79 -2.96 -3.18
CA ARG A 39 -2.84 -3.58 -2.35
C ARG A 39 -2.47 -3.71 -0.89
N ALA A 40 -1.19 -3.70 -0.57
CA ALA A 40 -0.71 -3.77 0.79
C ALA A 40 0.02 -2.47 1.14
N TRP A 41 -0.35 -1.92 2.28
CA TRP A 41 0.12 -0.63 2.77
C TRP A 41 0.54 -0.73 4.23
N ASN A 42 1.47 0.12 4.62
CA ASN A 42 1.71 0.45 6.01
C ASN A 42 1.34 1.93 6.23
N LEU A 43 0.46 2.21 7.19
CA LEU A 43 0.12 3.57 7.59
C LEU A 43 0.93 3.97 8.82
N TYR A 44 1.38 5.22 8.85
CA TYR A 44 2.09 5.82 9.97
C TYR A 44 1.53 7.18 10.29
N THR A 45 1.21 7.39 11.54
CA THR A 45 0.65 8.66 12.02
C THR A 45 1.65 9.38 12.91
N VAL A 46 2.04 10.60 12.53
CA VAL A 46 2.86 11.47 13.37
C VAL A 46 1.98 12.18 14.38
N SER A 47 2.24 11.92 15.64
CA SER A 47 1.57 12.55 16.79
C SER A 47 2.56 13.34 17.61
N SER A 48 2.07 14.08 18.61
CA SER A 48 2.93 14.77 19.59
C SER A 48 3.90 13.84 20.33
N LYS A 49 3.56 12.54 20.44
CA LYS A 49 4.39 11.55 21.12
C LYS A 49 5.61 11.12 20.31
N ASN A 50 5.50 11.09 18.98
CA ASN A 50 6.54 10.59 18.07
C ASN A 50 7.09 11.64 17.10
N GLN A 51 6.64 12.90 17.19
CA GLN A 51 7.10 14.01 16.32
C GLN A 51 8.61 14.27 16.37
N HIS A 52 9.28 13.88 17.47
CA HIS A 52 10.72 14.00 17.65
C HIS A 52 11.52 13.06 16.74
N LEU A 53 10.88 12.03 16.18
CA LEU A 53 11.54 11.08 15.28
C LEU A 53 11.88 11.69 13.91
N GLY A 54 11.22 12.81 13.56
CA GLY A 54 11.45 13.51 12.30
C GLY A 54 10.88 12.79 11.07
N VAL A 55 10.48 13.57 10.07
CA VAL A 55 9.97 13.05 8.80
C VAL A 55 11.02 12.18 8.09
N GLU A 56 12.30 12.51 8.21
CA GLU A 56 13.39 11.77 7.59
C GLU A 56 13.42 10.29 7.95
N ARG A 57 13.20 9.94 9.22
CA ARG A 57 13.17 8.53 9.65
C ARG A 57 11.97 7.78 9.08
N VAL A 58 10.81 8.45 9.01
CA VAL A 58 9.60 7.88 8.41
C VAL A 58 9.81 7.56 6.94
N VAL A 59 10.41 8.48 6.18
CA VAL A 59 10.56 8.34 4.73
C VAL A 59 11.74 7.47 4.32
N ARG A 60 12.82 7.40 5.12
CA ARG A 60 14.00 6.55 4.83
C ARG A 60 13.73 5.05 4.95
N GLY A 61 12.63 4.68 5.59
CA GLY A 61 12.26 3.27 5.69
C GLY A 61 12.93 2.55 6.84
N ASP A 62 13.10 3.22 7.97
CA ASP A 62 13.47 2.57 9.21
C ASP A 62 12.28 1.70 9.67
N ASP A 63 12.26 0.45 9.18
CA ASP A 63 11.21 -0.53 9.51
C ASP A 63 11.21 -0.89 11.02
N THR A 64 12.23 -0.41 11.76
CA THR A 64 12.29 -0.53 13.23
C THR A 64 11.45 0.52 13.95
N LEU A 65 10.91 1.52 13.23
CA LEU A 65 9.97 2.48 13.81
C LEU A 65 8.69 1.74 14.21
N ALA A 66 8.50 1.59 15.51
CA ALA A 66 7.21 1.14 16.04
C ALA A 66 6.10 2.12 15.63
N GLY A 67 4.95 1.61 15.20
CA GLY A 67 3.78 2.42 14.87
C GLY A 67 3.37 2.43 13.39
N TRP A 68 4.04 1.68 12.54
CA TRP A 68 3.51 1.35 11.23
C TRP A 68 2.38 0.31 11.38
N GLU A 69 1.21 0.63 10.86
CA GLU A 69 0.03 -0.23 10.90
C GLU A 69 -0.21 -0.83 9.51
N PRO A 70 -0.17 -2.17 9.36
CA PRO A 70 -0.42 -2.82 8.07
C PRO A 70 -1.90 -2.70 7.69
N MET A 71 -2.14 -2.34 6.44
CA MET A 71 -3.47 -2.17 5.86
C MET A 71 -3.56 -2.84 4.51
N LEU A 72 -4.70 -3.44 4.22
CA LEU A 72 -5.00 -4.01 2.90
C LEU A 72 -6.09 -3.19 2.21
N THR A 73 -5.96 -3.07 0.90
CA THR A 73 -7.00 -2.45 0.08
C THR A 73 -8.17 -3.40 -0.17
N LEU A 74 -9.25 -2.86 -0.68
CA LEU A 74 -10.28 -3.66 -1.33
C LEU A 74 -9.70 -4.36 -2.57
N VAL A 75 -10.42 -5.35 -3.10
CA VAL A 75 -10.04 -6.08 -4.33
C VAL A 75 -9.83 -5.12 -5.51
N SER A 76 -10.57 -4.01 -5.56
CA SER A 76 -10.42 -2.93 -6.55
C SER A 76 -9.08 -2.19 -6.48
N GLY A 77 -8.29 -2.39 -5.40
CA GLY A 77 -7.06 -1.67 -5.14
C GLY A 77 -7.26 -0.31 -4.46
N VAL A 78 -8.48 -0.02 -4.00
CA VAL A 78 -8.76 1.18 -3.21
C VAL A 78 -8.48 0.90 -1.74
N LEU A 79 -7.61 1.69 -1.11
CA LEU A 79 -7.52 1.78 0.34
C LEU A 79 -8.65 2.71 0.80
N PRO A 80 -9.65 2.20 1.55
CA PRO A 80 -10.85 2.97 1.87
C PRO A 80 -10.52 4.20 2.71
N GLY A 81 -11.09 5.35 2.36
CA GLY A 81 -10.87 6.60 3.08
C GLY A 81 -11.35 6.55 4.52
N GLU A 82 -12.43 5.83 4.81
CA GLU A 82 -12.92 5.64 6.17
C GLU A 82 -11.92 4.86 7.04
N LEU A 83 -11.23 3.88 6.46
CA LEU A 83 -10.20 3.13 7.16
C LEU A 83 -8.99 4.02 7.47
N ILE A 84 -8.55 4.83 6.49
CA ILE A 84 -7.50 5.82 6.69
C ILE A 84 -7.92 6.84 7.78
N ALA A 85 -9.14 7.35 7.67
CA ALA A 85 -9.66 8.35 8.61
C ALA A 85 -9.78 7.80 10.04
N SER A 86 -10.17 6.53 10.22
CA SER A 86 -10.26 5.92 11.56
C SER A 86 -8.89 5.80 12.23
N THR A 87 -7.87 5.41 11.47
CA THR A 87 -6.48 5.35 11.95
C THR A 87 -5.96 6.74 12.35
N TYR A 88 -6.28 7.75 11.54
CA TYR A 88 -5.91 9.14 11.80
C TYR A 88 -6.64 9.74 13.00
N GLN A 89 -7.96 9.55 13.11
CA GLN A 89 -8.81 10.13 14.17
C GLN A 89 -8.58 9.50 15.55
N ALA A 90 -8.05 8.29 15.62
CA ALA A 90 -7.69 7.66 16.87
C ALA A 90 -6.61 8.44 17.66
N ILE A 91 -5.94 9.41 17.00
CA ILE A 91 -4.86 10.20 17.58
C ILE A 91 -5.22 11.69 17.52
N ALA A 92 -5.78 12.23 18.60
CA ALA A 92 -6.30 13.60 18.70
C ALA A 92 -5.28 14.74 18.39
N THR A 93 -3.99 14.44 18.25
CA THR A 93 -2.92 15.43 18.02
C THR A 93 -2.07 15.08 16.82
N THR A 94 -2.68 14.55 15.77
CA THR A 94 -1.98 14.13 14.54
C THR A 94 -1.41 15.33 13.78
N ARG A 95 -0.15 15.22 13.39
CA ARG A 95 0.60 16.25 12.63
C ARG A 95 1.02 15.78 11.24
N GLY A 96 0.64 14.60 10.84
CA GLY A 96 0.92 14.05 9.53
C GLY A 96 0.54 12.58 9.44
N LEU A 97 0.07 12.20 8.27
CA LEU A 97 -0.34 10.85 7.94
C LEU A 97 0.46 10.37 6.74
N TYR A 98 1.14 9.24 6.88
CA TYR A 98 1.98 8.66 5.86
C TYR A 98 1.47 7.27 5.49
N ALA A 99 1.52 6.96 4.20
CA ALA A 99 1.21 5.65 3.65
C ALA A 99 2.43 5.14 2.89
N ALA A 100 2.91 3.95 3.22
CA ALA A 100 4.04 3.32 2.55
C ALA A 100 3.61 2.04 1.85
N THR A 101 4.15 1.82 0.65
CA THR A 101 4.03 0.56 -0.09
C THR A 101 5.35 0.23 -0.76
N ARG A 102 5.50 -1.00 -1.25
CA ARG A 102 6.68 -1.46 -2.00
C ARG A 102 6.29 -1.92 -3.38
N PHE A 103 7.23 -1.76 -4.32
CA PHE A 103 7.11 -2.35 -5.65
C PHE A 103 8.46 -2.86 -6.15
N GLU A 104 8.40 -3.81 -7.04
CA GLU A 104 9.56 -4.36 -7.74
C GLU A 104 9.63 -3.82 -9.16
N ALA A 105 10.79 -3.27 -9.53
CA ALA A 105 11.12 -2.86 -10.88
C ALA A 105 12.12 -3.84 -11.48
N ALA A 106 11.86 -4.35 -12.68
CA ALA A 106 12.74 -5.30 -13.36
C ALA A 106 14.12 -4.69 -13.70
N ARG A 107 14.17 -3.37 -13.89
CA ARG A 107 15.38 -2.61 -14.22
C ARG A 107 15.31 -1.21 -13.63
N SER A 108 16.47 -0.59 -13.46
CA SER A 108 16.53 0.83 -13.07
C SER A 108 16.04 1.73 -14.21
N GLY A 109 15.37 2.81 -13.88
CA GLY A 109 14.87 3.80 -14.83
C GLY A 109 13.58 4.47 -14.39
N LYS A 110 13.01 5.22 -15.33
CA LYS A 110 11.75 5.94 -15.10
C LYS A 110 10.58 4.98 -15.04
N VAL A 111 9.71 5.21 -14.05
CA VAL A 111 8.47 4.47 -13.83
C VAL A 111 7.33 5.46 -13.66
N ASN A 112 6.21 5.20 -14.33
CA ASN A 112 5.02 6.02 -14.23
C ASN A 112 4.03 5.41 -13.23
N LEU A 113 3.63 6.22 -12.26
CA LEU A 113 2.64 5.87 -11.24
C LEU A 113 1.40 6.75 -11.40
N SER A 114 0.23 6.14 -11.43
CA SER A 114 -1.05 6.83 -11.38
C SER A 114 -1.61 6.75 -9.97
N ILE A 115 -1.94 7.91 -9.38
CA ILE A 115 -2.39 8.01 -7.99
C ILE A 115 -3.74 8.72 -7.95
N VAL A 116 -4.67 8.13 -7.23
CA VAL A 116 -5.96 8.75 -6.86
C VAL A 116 -5.97 8.90 -5.35
N GLY A 117 -6.17 10.12 -4.87
CA GLY A 117 -6.16 10.49 -3.45
C GLY A 117 -5.48 11.83 -3.22
N GLY A 118 -5.75 12.44 -2.08
CA GLY A 118 -5.10 13.70 -1.69
C GLY A 118 -3.68 13.47 -1.19
N LEU A 119 -2.70 14.08 -1.84
CA LEU A 119 -1.30 14.00 -1.48
C LEU A 119 -0.74 15.38 -1.15
N LYS A 120 0.12 15.45 -0.13
CA LYS A 120 0.98 16.61 0.17
C LYS A 120 2.37 16.43 -0.42
N ASP A 121 3.03 15.34 -0.06
CA ASP A 121 4.40 15.04 -0.44
C ASP A 121 4.58 13.56 -0.77
N ALA A 122 5.68 13.22 -1.46
CA ALA A 122 6.03 11.85 -1.81
C ALA A 122 7.55 11.63 -1.79
N TRP A 123 7.96 10.41 -1.47
CA TRP A 123 9.36 9.98 -1.48
C TRP A 123 9.49 8.59 -2.09
N LEU A 124 10.53 8.41 -2.88
CA LEU A 124 10.95 7.11 -3.36
C LEU A 124 12.30 6.76 -2.75
N ASN A 125 12.39 5.66 -2.01
CA ASN A 125 13.62 5.21 -1.34
C ASN A 125 14.25 6.30 -0.44
N GLY A 126 13.41 7.13 0.21
CA GLY A 126 13.83 8.24 1.05
C GLY A 126 14.19 9.52 0.31
N VAL A 127 14.15 9.55 -1.03
CA VAL A 127 14.43 10.73 -1.85
C VAL A 127 13.11 11.42 -2.19
N PRO A 128 12.97 12.74 -1.96
CA PRO A 128 11.76 13.47 -2.34
C PRO A 128 11.48 13.38 -3.84
N VAL A 129 10.23 13.19 -4.20
CA VAL A 129 9.74 13.19 -5.58
C VAL A 129 8.54 14.10 -5.70
N LYS A 130 8.29 14.64 -6.90
CA LYS A 130 7.16 15.54 -7.11
C LYS A 130 5.84 14.77 -6.94
N ALA A 131 5.08 15.12 -5.91
CA ALA A 131 3.75 14.57 -5.67
C ALA A 131 2.73 15.03 -6.73
N GLY A 132 1.80 14.15 -7.10
CA GLY A 132 0.74 14.46 -8.05
C GLY A 132 -0.04 13.21 -8.47
N ALA A 133 -1.15 13.42 -9.18
CA ALA A 133 -2.00 12.33 -9.68
C ALA A 133 -1.29 11.44 -10.71
N GLN A 134 -0.31 11.99 -11.43
CA GLN A 134 0.61 11.26 -12.31
C GLN A 134 2.03 11.59 -11.86
N MET A 135 2.78 10.57 -11.48
CA MET A 135 4.15 10.72 -11.01
C MET A 135 5.09 9.92 -11.90
N THR A 136 6.18 10.52 -12.32
CA THR A 136 7.31 9.82 -12.93
C THR A 136 8.45 9.78 -11.92
N VAL A 137 8.89 8.59 -11.54
CA VAL A 137 9.91 8.38 -10.50
C VAL A 137 11.10 7.59 -11.06
N GLU A 138 12.31 7.83 -10.55
CA GLU A 138 13.51 7.05 -10.90
C GLU A 138 13.62 5.84 -9.97
N ALA A 139 13.16 4.69 -10.44
CA ALA A 139 13.24 3.44 -9.70
C ALA A 139 14.61 2.77 -9.85
N ARG A 140 15.02 2.03 -8.82
CA ARG A 140 16.15 1.09 -8.87
C ARG A 140 15.66 -0.28 -9.31
N ALA A 141 16.51 -1.09 -9.92
CA ALA A 141 16.21 -2.51 -10.12
C ALA A 141 15.97 -3.19 -8.77
N GLY A 142 15.00 -4.08 -8.71
CA GLY A 142 14.55 -4.73 -7.48
C GLY A 142 13.55 -3.91 -6.69
N THR A 143 13.53 -4.07 -5.37
CA THR A 143 12.53 -3.49 -4.48
C THR A 143 12.74 -2.00 -4.26
N ASN A 144 11.67 -1.25 -4.44
CA ASN A 144 11.57 0.18 -4.17
C ASN A 144 10.48 0.45 -3.14
N ARG A 145 10.72 1.41 -2.25
CA ARG A 145 9.75 1.85 -1.25
C ARG A 145 9.20 3.22 -1.60
N LEU A 146 7.91 3.30 -1.81
CA LEU A 146 7.17 4.54 -2.01
C LEU A 146 6.53 4.95 -0.69
N VAL A 147 6.76 6.19 -0.27
CA VAL A 147 6.11 6.80 0.89
C VAL A 147 5.35 8.03 0.42
N LEU A 148 4.09 8.13 0.81
CA LEU A 148 3.20 9.23 0.48
C LEU A 148 2.77 9.92 1.77
N GLN A 149 2.89 11.25 1.84
CA GLN A 149 2.21 12.03 2.86
C GLN A 149 0.83 12.39 2.35
N LEU A 150 -0.19 11.97 3.07
CA LEU A 150 -1.57 12.19 2.69
C LEU A 150 -2.06 13.56 3.15
N ASP A 151 -2.97 14.15 2.36
CA ASP A 151 -3.69 15.34 2.75
C ASP A 151 -4.86 14.96 3.65
N GLU A 152 -4.77 15.33 4.92
CA GLU A 152 -5.77 14.99 5.95
C GLU A 152 -7.18 15.51 5.61
N ALA A 153 -7.27 16.60 4.84
CA ALA A 153 -8.55 17.13 4.40
C ALA A 153 -9.23 16.25 3.33
N GLN A 154 -8.44 15.42 2.64
CA GLN A 154 -8.90 14.61 1.51
C GLN A 154 -8.82 13.10 1.77
N VAL A 155 -8.45 12.64 2.97
CA VAL A 155 -8.29 11.20 3.28
C VAL A 155 -9.55 10.38 3.01
N ARG A 156 -10.72 10.99 3.14
CA ARG A 156 -12.01 10.30 2.91
C ARG A 156 -12.24 9.88 1.45
N THR A 157 -11.50 10.44 0.49
CA THR A 157 -11.59 10.03 -0.92
C THR A 157 -10.98 8.65 -1.16
N GLY A 158 -10.22 8.13 -0.19
CA GLY A 158 -9.44 6.90 -0.33
C GLY A 158 -8.14 7.12 -1.09
N LEU A 159 -7.34 6.06 -1.18
CA LEU A 159 -6.05 6.05 -1.86
C LEU A 159 -5.97 4.87 -2.83
N THR A 160 -5.53 5.13 -4.05
CA THR A 160 -5.17 4.09 -5.01
C THR A 160 -3.86 4.48 -5.69
N VAL A 161 -2.96 3.51 -5.84
CA VAL A 161 -1.72 3.68 -6.63
C VAL A 161 -1.61 2.53 -7.62
N ARG A 162 -1.36 2.86 -8.88
CA ARG A 162 -1.29 1.91 -10.00
C ARG A 162 -0.09 2.20 -10.89
N SER A 163 0.44 1.15 -11.49
CA SER A 163 1.43 1.22 -12.57
C SER A 163 1.29 0.00 -13.48
N GLY A 164 1.47 0.19 -14.77
CA GLY A 164 1.62 -0.93 -15.72
C GLY A 164 3.06 -1.39 -15.90
N GLU A 165 4.03 -0.76 -15.23
CA GLU A 165 5.46 -0.95 -15.47
C GLU A 165 6.16 -1.70 -14.34
N VAL A 166 5.53 -1.82 -13.17
CA VAL A 166 6.10 -2.46 -11.98
C VAL A 166 5.08 -3.38 -11.29
N SER A 167 5.56 -4.26 -10.45
CA SER A 167 4.72 -5.11 -9.60
C SER A 167 4.78 -4.63 -8.16
N PHE A 168 3.63 -4.22 -7.61
CA PHE A 168 3.53 -3.97 -6.19
C PHE A 168 3.62 -5.28 -5.40
N VAL A 169 4.25 -5.21 -4.25
CA VAL A 169 4.49 -6.35 -3.33
C VAL A 169 4.09 -5.95 -1.91
N ALA A 170 3.95 -6.94 -1.03
CA ALA A 170 3.70 -6.68 0.38
C ALA A 170 4.85 -5.84 0.98
N PRO A 171 4.54 -4.85 1.84
CA PRO A 171 5.51 -4.02 2.51
C PRO A 171 6.34 -4.77 3.55
#